data_871deb1af112df42586377be10de3c8a
#
_entry.id   871deb1af112df42586377be10de3c8a
#
_cell.length_a   1.000
_cell.length_b   1.000
_cell.length_c   1.000
_cell.angle_alpha   90.00
_cell.angle_beta   90.00
_cell.angle_gamma   90.00
#
_symmetry.space_group_name_H-M   'P 1'
#
loop_
_entity.id
_entity.type
_entity.pdbx_description
1 polymer ?
#
loop_
_entity_poly.entity_id
_entity_poly.type
_entity_poly.pdbx_seq_one_letter_code
_entity_poly.pdbx_strand_id
1 'polypeptide(L)'
;SMKESTKADWDIIVARYQPFAKELPDRILAHLRLLGGDSGGFAVDRLQHSLLTATLAHKSGEDEEYVVCALLHDIGDTLGSWNHPDVSAAILKPFVSEANHWMVEKHGIFQGYFFFQHVGMDRNMREQFRGHPHFERTARFCEIYDNPAFDPQMECAPLEFFEPMLRKVFSFPRNSIYKNTCEM
;
A
#
# COMPACT_ATOMS: atom_id res chain seq x y z
N SER A 1 -6.69 -35.69 1.50
CA SER A 1 -6.72 -34.60 0.50
C SER A 1 -7.83 -33.63 0.82
N MET A 2 -7.81 -32.42 0.28
CA MET A 2 -8.91 -31.45 0.45
C MET A 2 -10.27 -31.97 -0.02
N LYS A 3 -10.26 -32.82 -1.07
CA LYS A 3 -11.49 -33.43 -1.61
C LYS A 3 -12.18 -34.38 -0.63
N GLU A 4 -11.42 -35.00 0.26
CA GLU A 4 -11.91 -35.99 1.25
C GLU A 4 -12.10 -35.38 2.63
N SER A 5 -11.78 -34.08 2.82
CA SER A 5 -11.90 -33.40 4.10
C SER A 5 -13.36 -33.21 4.49
N THR A 6 -13.62 -33.37 5.78
CA THR A 6 -14.93 -33.19 6.42
C THR A 6 -15.11 -31.79 6.98
N LYS A 7 -16.34 -31.43 7.36
CA LYS A 7 -16.60 -30.19 8.08
C LYS A 7 -15.78 -30.09 9.38
N ALA A 8 -15.66 -31.19 10.10
CA ALA A 8 -14.90 -31.24 11.36
C ALA A 8 -13.40 -30.92 11.14
N ASP A 9 -12.81 -31.40 10.04
CA ASP A 9 -11.43 -31.06 9.68
C ASP A 9 -11.29 -29.55 9.41
N TRP A 10 -12.25 -28.95 8.71
CA TRP A 10 -12.27 -27.53 8.41
C TRP A 10 -12.52 -26.66 9.65
N ASP A 11 -13.34 -27.09 10.60
CA ASP A 11 -13.53 -26.38 11.88
C ASP A 11 -12.18 -26.26 12.64
N ILE A 12 -11.37 -27.32 12.64
CA ILE A 12 -10.03 -27.31 13.23
C ILE A 12 -9.08 -26.38 12.45
N ILE A 13 -9.11 -26.45 11.10
CA ILE A 13 -8.26 -25.62 10.25
C ILE A 13 -8.60 -24.14 10.44
N VAL A 14 -9.89 -23.79 10.40
CA VAL A 14 -10.34 -22.40 10.56
C VAL A 14 -9.96 -21.85 11.94
N ALA A 15 -10.17 -22.64 13.01
CA ALA A 15 -9.77 -22.24 14.36
C ALA A 15 -8.28 -21.94 14.49
N ARG A 16 -7.42 -22.61 13.71
CA ARG A 16 -5.97 -22.39 13.66
C ARG A 16 -5.58 -21.24 12.72
N TYR A 17 -6.30 -21.09 11.62
CA TYR A 17 -6.01 -20.07 10.62
C TYR A 17 -6.40 -18.66 11.08
N GLN A 18 -7.48 -18.51 11.85
CA GLN A 18 -7.94 -17.19 12.31
C GLN A 18 -6.90 -16.40 13.12
N PRO A 19 -6.21 -16.96 14.14
CA PRO A 19 -5.12 -16.25 14.81
C PRO A 19 -4.02 -15.82 13.84
N PHE A 20 -3.60 -16.72 12.94
CA PHE A 20 -2.61 -16.41 11.91
C PHE A 20 -3.05 -15.24 11.01
N ALA A 21 -4.32 -15.23 10.57
CA ALA A 21 -4.85 -14.14 9.74
C ALA A 21 -4.89 -12.80 10.49
N LYS A 22 -5.22 -12.81 11.79
CA LYS A 22 -5.22 -11.61 12.65
C LYS A 22 -3.84 -10.99 12.86
N GLU A 23 -2.77 -11.76 12.71
CA GLU A 23 -1.38 -11.28 12.77
C GLU A 23 -0.89 -10.67 11.45
N LEU A 24 -1.74 -10.51 10.44
CA LEU A 24 -1.36 -9.89 9.17
C LEU A 24 -0.74 -8.49 9.34
N PRO A 25 -1.25 -7.58 10.20
CA PRO A 25 -0.60 -6.29 10.43
C PRO A 25 0.84 -6.40 10.89
N ASP A 26 1.17 -7.36 11.77
CA ASP A 26 2.55 -7.56 12.24
C ASP A 26 3.48 -8.00 11.11
N ARG A 27 2.99 -8.86 10.22
CA ARG A 27 3.76 -9.28 9.02
C ARG A 27 3.96 -8.14 8.04
N ILE A 28 2.96 -7.27 7.86
CA ILE A 28 3.08 -6.07 7.01
C ILE A 28 4.10 -5.10 7.60
N LEU A 29 4.05 -4.83 8.90
CA LEU A 29 5.03 -3.98 9.59
C LEU A 29 6.45 -4.55 9.50
N ALA A 30 6.59 -5.86 9.66
CA ALA A 30 7.88 -6.54 9.49
C ALA A 30 8.40 -6.41 8.04
N HIS A 31 7.51 -6.55 7.05
CA HIS A 31 7.85 -6.42 5.63
C HIS A 31 8.23 -4.99 5.25
N LEU A 32 7.50 -3.99 5.76
CA LEU A 32 7.85 -2.57 5.56
C LEU A 32 9.30 -2.26 5.97
N ARG A 33 9.77 -2.85 7.08
CA ARG A 33 11.14 -2.64 7.55
C ARG A 33 12.21 -3.16 6.56
N LEU A 34 11.84 -4.10 5.67
CA LEU A 34 12.74 -4.59 4.62
C LEU A 34 13.00 -3.57 3.52
N LEU A 35 12.19 -2.51 3.43
CA LEU A 35 12.39 -1.40 2.50
C LEU A 35 13.51 -0.45 2.94
N GLY A 36 13.98 -0.57 4.21
CA GLY A 36 15.04 0.29 4.74
C GLY A 36 16.44 -0.18 4.34
N GLY A 37 17.37 0.78 4.28
CA GLY A 37 18.80 0.54 4.15
C GLY A 37 19.39 0.74 2.75
N ASP A 38 18.70 0.38 1.67
CA ASP A 38 19.14 0.64 0.30
C ASP A 38 18.27 1.72 -0.34
N SER A 39 18.90 2.80 -0.78
CA SER A 39 18.21 3.93 -1.42
C SER A 39 17.94 3.70 -2.92
N GLY A 40 18.54 2.69 -3.54
CA GLY A 40 18.43 2.46 -4.97
C GLY A 40 18.89 3.66 -5.83
N GLY A 41 19.77 4.53 -5.27
CA GLY A 41 20.26 5.75 -5.90
C GLY A 41 19.42 7.01 -5.65
N PHE A 42 18.36 6.92 -4.85
CA PHE A 42 17.58 8.08 -4.38
C PHE A 42 18.21 8.72 -3.12
N ALA A 43 17.76 9.91 -2.74
CA ALA A 43 18.26 10.60 -1.55
C ALA A 43 17.81 9.99 -0.22
N VAL A 44 16.75 9.18 -0.25
CA VAL A 44 16.19 8.44 0.90
C VAL A 44 15.99 6.97 0.52
N ASP A 45 15.99 6.07 1.49
CA ASP A 45 15.58 4.68 1.24
C ASP A 45 14.06 4.55 1.11
N ARG A 46 13.58 3.39 0.64
CA ARG A 46 12.16 3.17 0.37
C ARG A 46 11.30 3.22 1.63
N LEU A 47 11.83 2.81 2.79
CA LEU A 47 11.11 2.92 4.06
C LEU A 47 10.92 4.40 4.44
N GLN A 48 12.00 5.19 4.37
CA GLN A 48 11.93 6.63 4.66
C GLN A 48 10.99 7.34 3.69
N HIS A 49 11.04 7.02 2.39
CA HIS A 49 10.09 7.53 1.39
C HIS A 49 8.63 7.22 1.76
N SER A 50 8.33 5.97 2.10
CA SER A 50 6.99 5.56 2.53
C SER A 50 6.51 6.30 3.78
N LEU A 51 7.39 6.48 4.77
CA LEU A 51 7.09 7.24 6.00
C LEU A 51 6.87 8.73 5.71
N LEU A 52 7.66 9.33 4.84
CA LEU A 52 7.51 10.73 4.42
C LEU A 52 6.19 10.94 3.68
N THR A 53 5.86 10.07 2.72
CA THR A 53 4.60 10.11 1.95
C THR A 53 3.39 10.04 2.90
N ALA A 54 3.40 9.11 3.85
CA ALA A 54 2.35 8.97 4.86
C ALA A 54 2.29 10.18 5.80
N THR A 55 3.44 10.74 6.19
CA THR A 55 3.51 11.95 7.04
C THR A 55 2.89 13.15 6.34
N LEU A 56 3.17 13.36 5.06
CA LEU A 56 2.59 14.44 4.27
C LEU A 56 1.07 14.28 4.15
N ALA A 57 0.59 13.07 3.84
CA ALA A 57 -0.84 12.78 3.78
C ALA A 57 -1.54 13.05 5.11
N HIS A 58 -0.96 12.59 6.23
CA HIS A 58 -1.50 12.83 7.56
C HIS A 58 -1.53 14.31 7.95
N LYS A 59 -0.43 15.05 7.73
CA LYS A 59 -0.34 16.50 8.00
C LYS A 59 -1.34 17.31 7.15
N SER A 60 -1.73 16.80 5.98
CA SER A 60 -2.73 17.41 5.10
C SER A 60 -4.18 17.09 5.49
N GLY A 61 -4.40 16.28 6.53
CA GLY A 61 -5.73 15.93 7.03
C GLY A 61 -6.44 14.85 6.24
N GLU A 62 -5.71 14.03 5.46
CA GLU A 62 -6.29 12.84 4.82
C GLU A 62 -6.73 11.82 5.88
N ASP A 63 -7.75 11.01 5.55
CA ASP A 63 -8.25 9.98 6.46
C ASP A 63 -7.24 8.84 6.70
N GLU A 64 -7.45 8.04 7.75
CA GLU A 64 -6.53 6.97 8.13
C GLU A 64 -6.34 5.91 7.04
N GLU A 65 -7.38 5.61 6.25
CA GLU A 65 -7.28 4.66 5.14
C GLU A 65 -6.33 5.20 4.06
N TYR A 66 -6.47 6.47 3.71
CA TYR A 66 -5.58 7.13 2.76
C TYR A 66 -4.13 7.17 3.26
N VAL A 67 -3.92 7.54 4.53
CA VAL A 67 -2.59 7.58 5.16
C VAL A 67 -1.93 6.21 5.14
N VAL A 68 -2.68 5.14 5.42
CA VAL A 68 -2.17 3.76 5.34
C VAL A 68 -1.86 3.36 3.89
N CYS A 69 -2.67 3.79 2.92
CA CYS A 69 -2.35 3.58 1.51
C CYS A 69 -1.06 4.32 1.10
N ALA A 70 -0.86 5.54 1.58
CA ALA A 70 0.36 6.30 1.37
C ALA A 70 1.58 5.61 2.00
N LEU A 71 1.43 5.04 3.21
CA LEU A 71 2.49 4.27 3.87
C LEU A 71 2.88 3.00 3.10
N LEU A 72 1.91 2.35 2.46
CA LEU A 72 2.08 1.02 1.85
C LEU A 72 2.18 1.05 0.32
N HIS A 73 2.19 2.23 -0.32
CA HIS A 73 2.14 2.31 -1.78
C HIS A 73 3.32 1.62 -2.48
N ASP A 74 4.49 1.64 -1.84
CA ASP A 74 5.74 1.03 -2.31
C ASP A 74 6.11 -0.29 -1.61
N ILE A 75 5.23 -0.86 -0.74
CA ILE A 75 5.56 -2.09 0.02
C ILE A 75 5.90 -3.28 -0.90
N GLY A 76 5.44 -3.26 -2.14
CA GLY A 76 5.72 -4.28 -3.14
C GLY A 76 7.13 -4.24 -3.71
N ASP A 77 7.92 -3.19 -3.49
CA ASP A 77 9.19 -2.96 -4.20
C ASP A 77 10.23 -4.06 -3.94
N THR A 78 10.29 -4.61 -2.72
CA THR A 78 11.17 -5.74 -2.39
C THR A 78 10.76 -7.06 -3.00
N LEU A 79 9.51 -7.22 -3.45
CA LEU A 79 8.96 -8.46 -4.02
C LEU A 79 8.77 -8.38 -5.54
N GLY A 80 8.54 -7.19 -6.07
CA GLY A 80 8.22 -6.99 -7.48
C GLY A 80 8.62 -5.60 -7.95
N SER A 81 9.91 -5.28 -7.95
CA SER A 81 10.44 -3.95 -8.33
C SER A 81 9.98 -3.47 -9.71
N TRP A 82 9.64 -4.38 -10.62
CA TRP A 82 9.13 -4.04 -11.95
C TRP A 82 7.62 -3.75 -11.99
N ASN A 83 6.88 -4.16 -10.96
CA ASN A 83 5.44 -3.97 -10.84
C ASN A 83 4.98 -3.77 -9.38
N HIS A 84 5.80 -3.10 -8.57
CA HIS A 84 5.50 -2.86 -7.16
C HIS A 84 4.12 -2.23 -6.91
N PRO A 85 3.57 -1.35 -7.78
CA PRO A 85 2.23 -0.81 -7.57
C PRO A 85 1.15 -1.89 -7.56
N ASP A 86 1.24 -2.88 -8.46
CA ASP A 86 0.29 -4.00 -8.52
C ASP A 86 0.38 -4.88 -7.26
N VAL A 87 1.61 -5.15 -6.78
CA VAL A 87 1.84 -5.93 -5.56
C VAL A 87 1.26 -5.20 -4.34
N SER A 88 1.56 -3.91 -4.20
CA SER A 88 1.06 -3.07 -3.11
C SER A 88 -0.48 -2.98 -3.13
N ALA A 89 -1.05 -2.76 -4.30
CA ALA A 89 -2.51 -2.72 -4.48
C ALA A 89 -3.17 -4.07 -4.15
N ALA A 90 -2.55 -5.20 -4.53
CA ALA A 90 -3.07 -6.54 -4.21
C ALA A 90 -3.13 -6.79 -2.69
N ILE A 91 -2.12 -6.34 -1.93
CA ILE A 91 -2.09 -6.42 -0.46
C ILE A 91 -3.24 -5.60 0.15
N LEU A 92 -3.47 -4.39 -0.36
CA LEU A 92 -4.46 -3.44 0.15
C LEU A 92 -5.90 -3.78 -0.27
N LYS A 93 -6.10 -4.42 -1.43
CA LYS A 93 -7.41 -4.67 -2.04
C LYS A 93 -8.49 -5.19 -1.09
N PRO A 94 -8.22 -6.15 -0.19
CA PRO A 94 -9.25 -6.65 0.71
C PRO A 94 -9.76 -5.61 1.72
N PHE A 95 -9.00 -4.56 2.01
CA PHE A 95 -9.17 -3.71 3.18
C PHE A 95 -9.58 -2.27 2.89
N VAL A 96 -9.32 -1.78 1.69
CA VAL A 96 -9.49 -0.36 1.33
C VAL A 96 -10.61 -0.14 0.32
N SER A 97 -11.01 1.11 0.15
CA SER A 97 -11.96 1.55 -0.87
C SER A 97 -11.42 1.36 -2.29
N GLU A 98 -12.30 1.27 -3.27
CA GLU A 98 -11.93 1.21 -4.69
C GLU A 98 -11.05 2.41 -5.10
N ALA A 99 -11.39 3.60 -4.61
CA ALA A 99 -10.63 4.82 -4.90
C ALA A 99 -9.18 4.74 -4.40
N ASN A 100 -8.96 4.26 -3.19
CA ASN A 100 -7.64 4.10 -2.61
C ASN A 100 -6.88 2.92 -3.25
N HIS A 101 -7.55 1.82 -3.54
CA HIS A 101 -6.96 0.69 -4.28
C HIS A 101 -6.45 1.15 -5.65
N TRP A 102 -7.31 1.83 -6.43
CA TRP A 102 -6.95 2.31 -7.77
C TRP A 102 -5.79 3.33 -7.72
N MET A 103 -5.80 4.21 -6.72
CA MET A 103 -4.73 5.18 -6.50
C MET A 103 -3.38 4.49 -6.33
N VAL A 104 -3.30 3.47 -5.46
CA VAL A 104 -2.07 2.71 -5.25
C VAL A 104 -1.70 1.89 -6.49
N GLU A 105 -2.66 1.25 -7.15
CA GLU A 105 -2.40 0.45 -8.35
C GLU A 105 -1.81 1.29 -9.50
N LYS A 106 -2.22 2.53 -9.63
CA LYS A 106 -1.82 3.39 -10.76
C LYS A 106 -0.74 4.40 -10.42
N HIS A 107 -0.34 4.54 -9.14
CA HIS A 107 0.59 5.60 -8.73
C HIS A 107 1.88 5.60 -9.55
N GLY A 108 2.47 4.45 -9.88
CA GLY A 108 3.72 4.39 -10.65
C GLY A 108 3.61 5.03 -12.04
N ILE A 109 2.48 4.85 -12.74
CA ILE A 109 2.24 5.51 -14.04
C ILE A 109 2.03 7.03 -13.83
N PHE A 110 1.34 7.42 -12.77
CA PHE A 110 1.10 8.83 -12.46
C PHE A 110 2.36 9.54 -11.97
N GLN A 111 3.15 8.89 -11.14
CA GLN A 111 4.47 9.37 -10.70
C GLN A 111 5.43 9.53 -11.88
N GLY A 112 5.35 8.66 -12.87
CA GLY A 112 6.09 8.73 -14.12
C GLY A 112 5.96 10.08 -14.86
N TYR A 113 4.87 10.83 -14.64
CA TYR A 113 4.72 12.19 -15.18
C TYR A 113 5.88 13.12 -14.82
N PHE A 114 6.52 12.90 -13.69
CA PHE A 114 7.60 13.76 -13.20
C PHE A 114 8.99 13.34 -13.73
N PHE A 115 9.19 12.07 -14.15
CA PHE A 115 10.54 11.60 -14.49
C PHE A 115 10.64 10.72 -15.75
N PHE A 116 9.57 10.17 -16.32
CA PHE A 116 9.61 9.23 -17.45
C PHE A 116 10.38 9.78 -18.66
N GLN A 117 10.28 11.09 -18.95
CA GLN A 117 11.05 11.72 -20.04
C GLN A 117 12.56 11.60 -19.85
N HIS A 118 13.05 11.47 -18.61
CA HIS A 118 14.49 11.34 -18.33
C HIS A 118 15.02 9.91 -18.52
N VAL A 119 14.12 8.94 -18.60
CA VAL A 119 14.46 7.53 -18.85
C VAL A 119 13.94 7.02 -20.20
N GLY A 120 13.57 7.95 -21.10
CA GLY A 120 13.15 7.62 -22.47
C GLY A 120 11.72 7.10 -22.61
N MET A 121 10.87 7.31 -21.60
CA MET A 121 9.47 6.93 -21.61
C MET A 121 8.55 8.14 -21.80
N ASP A 122 7.31 7.91 -22.22
CA ASP A 122 6.32 8.97 -22.35
C ASP A 122 5.78 9.38 -20.97
N ARG A 123 6.09 10.63 -20.56
CA ARG A 123 5.56 11.20 -19.31
C ARG A 123 4.03 11.31 -19.27
N ASN A 124 3.38 11.35 -20.42
CA ASN A 124 1.94 11.50 -20.52
C ASN A 124 1.18 10.16 -20.50
N MET A 125 1.84 9.05 -20.15
CA MET A 125 1.18 7.73 -20.07
C MET A 125 -0.07 7.74 -19.18
N ARG A 126 -0.13 8.58 -18.14
CA ARG A 126 -1.31 8.72 -17.28
C ARG A 126 -2.56 9.24 -18.00
N GLU A 127 -2.39 9.95 -19.14
CA GLU A 127 -3.51 10.54 -19.88
C GLU A 127 -4.44 9.49 -20.50
N GLN A 128 -3.99 8.24 -20.67
CA GLN A 128 -4.86 7.13 -21.05
C GLN A 128 -6.02 6.90 -20.07
N PHE A 129 -5.87 7.37 -18.82
CA PHE A 129 -6.89 7.27 -17.78
C PHE A 129 -7.72 8.56 -17.61
N ARG A 130 -7.55 9.55 -18.49
CA ARG A 130 -8.30 10.81 -18.41
C ARG A 130 -9.80 10.54 -18.45
N GLY A 131 -10.53 11.11 -17.48
CA GLY A 131 -11.97 10.86 -17.29
C GLY A 131 -12.30 9.69 -16.34
N HIS A 132 -11.31 8.93 -15.88
CA HIS A 132 -11.56 7.96 -14.81
C HIS A 132 -11.91 8.65 -13.49
N PRO A 133 -12.91 8.19 -12.71
CA PRO A 133 -13.36 8.86 -11.47
C PRO A 133 -12.24 9.15 -10.46
N HIS A 134 -11.19 8.32 -10.45
CA HIS A 134 -10.08 8.42 -9.49
C HIS A 134 -8.82 9.07 -10.08
N PHE A 135 -8.89 9.60 -11.31
CA PHE A 135 -7.74 10.22 -11.98
C PHE A 135 -7.16 11.37 -11.15
N GLU A 136 -7.98 12.34 -10.76
CA GLU A 136 -7.52 13.53 -10.04
C GLU A 136 -7.01 13.18 -8.63
N ARG A 137 -7.62 12.18 -7.98
CA ARG A 137 -7.15 11.67 -6.69
C ARG A 137 -5.71 11.13 -6.79
N THR A 138 -5.44 10.32 -7.82
CA THR A 138 -4.11 9.71 -8.01
C THR A 138 -3.10 10.74 -8.48
N ALA A 139 -3.48 11.66 -9.36
CA ALA A 139 -2.62 12.77 -9.77
C ALA A 139 -2.20 13.62 -8.56
N ARG A 140 -3.16 13.98 -7.70
CA ARG A 140 -2.91 14.72 -6.46
C ARG A 140 -2.03 13.93 -5.48
N PHE A 141 -2.25 12.61 -5.34
CA PHE A 141 -1.41 11.76 -4.50
C PHE A 141 0.06 11.85 -4.92
N CYS A 142 0.35 11.64 -6.20
CA CYS A 142 1.71 11.69 -6.71
C CYS A 142 2.31 13.10 -6.63
N GLU A 143 1.54 14.15 -6.92
CA GLU A 143 2.05 15.53 -6.92
C GLU A 143 2.36 16.06 -5.52
N ILE A 144 1.49 15.77 -4.54
CA ILE A 144 1.53 16.42 -3.22
C ILE A 144 2.23 15.56 -2.18
N TYR A 145 2.17 14.23 -2.29
CA TYR A 145 2.67 13.33 -1.26
C TYR A 145 3.84 12.46 -1.72
N ASP A 146 3.72 11.76 -2.84
CA ASP A 146 4.72 10.82 -3.30
C ASP A 146 5.96 11.53 -3.88
N ASN A 147 5.76 12.43 -4.86
CA ASN A 147 6.87 13.12 -5.51
C ASN A 147 7.75 13.97 -4.55
N PRO A 148 7.23 14.73 -3.58
CA PRO A 148 8.07 15.50 -2.66
C PRO A 148 8.73 14.64 -1.55
N ALA A 149 8.32 13.40 -1.35
CA ALA A 149 8.79 12.53 -0.27
C ALA A 149 10.21 11.95 -0.48
N PHE A 150 11.04 12.59 -1.29
CA PHE A 150 12.45 12.24 -1.53
C PHE A 150 13.43 13.25 -0.91
N ASP A 151 12.94 14.20 -0.11
CA ASP A 151 13.79 15.17 0.58
C ASP A 151 14.25 14.60 1.94
N PRO A 152 15.57 14.32 2.10
CA PRO A 152 16.11 13.76 3.35
C PRO A 152 16.09 14.75 4.53
N GLN A 153 15.82 16.03 4.29
CA GLN A 153 15.72 17.05 5.32
C GLN A 153 14.29 17.20 5.86
N MET A 154 13.32 16.56 5.20
CA MET A 154 11.93 16.63 5.61
C MET A 154 11.71 15.82 6.89
N GLU A 155 11.02 16.41 7.86
CA GLU A 155 10.62 15.74 9.09
C GLU A 155 9.58 14.66 8.80
N CYS A 156 9.87 13.41 9.21
CA CYS A 156 8.95 12.30 9.08
C CYS A 156 8.58 11.69 10.43
N ALA A 157 7.32 11.26 10.55
CA ALA A 157 6.86 10.51 11.71
C ALA A 157 7.47 9.09 11.70
N PRO A 158 7.77 8.49 12.86
CA PRO A 158 8.26 7.12 12.94
C PRO A 158 7.18 6.10 12.59
N LEU A 159 7.58 4.88 12.21
CA LEU A 159 6.65 3.82 11.82
C LEU A 159 5.59 3.52 12.91
N GLU A 160 6.00 3.59 14.17
CA GLU A 160 5.15 3.36 15.35
C GLU A 160 3.96 4.33 15.42
N PHE A 161 4.09 5.52 14.87
CA PHE A 161 3.00 6.50 14.78
C PHE A 161 1.86 6.00 13.88
N PHE A 162 2.19 5.29 12.80
CA PHE A 162 1.22 4.79 11.82
C PHE A 162 0.66 3.40 12.18
N GLU A 163 1.31 2.67 13.09
CA GLU A 163 0.92 1.31 13.46
C GLU A 163 -0.55 1.19 13.91
N PRO A 164 -1.11 2.06 14.77
CA PRO A 164 -2.53 1.99 15.15
C PRO A 164 -3.48 2.13 13.96
N MET A 165 -3.18 3.04 13.01
CA MET A 165 -3.98 3.26 11.80
C MET A 165 -3.93 2.02 10.90
N LEU A 166 -2.73 1.46 10.70
CA LEU A 166 -2.54 0.24 9.91
C LEU A 166 -3.33 -0.92 10.52
N ARG A 167 -3.23 -1.17 11.82
CA ARG A 167 -3.98 -2.23 12.51
C ARG A 167 -5.49 -2.05 12.36
N LYS A 168 -5.99 -0.82 12.42
CA LYS A 168 -7.41 -0.50 12.24
C LYS A 168 -7.87 -0.80 10.80
N VAL A 169 -7.12 -0.37 9.77
CA VAL A 169 -7.45 -0.63 8.36
C VAL A 169 -7.45 -2.14 8.07
N PHE A 170 -6.49 -2.87 8.61
CA PHE A 170 -6.35 -4.32 8.39
C PHE A 170 -7.19 -5.19 9.34
N SER A 171 -8.01 -4.60 10.20
CA SER A 171 -8.83 -5.34 11.17
C SER A 171 -9.91 -6.20 10.53
N PHE A 172 -10.44 -5.80 9.37
CA PHE A 172 -11.52 -6.51 8.70
C PHE A 172 -11.42 -6.43 7.17
N PRO A 173 -11.37 -7.58 6.46
CA PRO A 173 -11.23 -7.63 5.00
C PRO A 173 -12.59 -7.42 4.30
N ARG A 174 -13.01 -6.18 4.10
CA ARG A 174 -14.31 -5.79 3.52
C ARG A 174 -14.56 -6.35 2.11
N ASN A 175 -13.52 -6.48 1.31
CA ASN A 175 -13.57 -6.85 -0.11
C ASN A 175 -13.01 -8.25 -0.38
N SER A 176 -13.06 -9.16 0.59
CA SER A 176 -12.58 -10.53 0.46
C SER A 176 -13.73 -11.52 0.28
N ILE A 177 -13.49 -12.58 -0.51
CA ILE A 177 -14.39 -13.74 -0.56
C ILE A 177 -14.49 -14.45 0.79
N TYR A 178 -13.51 -14.27 1.66
CA TYR A 178 -13.41 -14.87 2.99
C TYR A 178 -13.95 -13.97 4.10
N LYS A 179 -14.54 -12.80 3.79
CA LYS A 179 -15.02 -11.84 4.81
C LYS A 179 -15.96 -12.46 5.85
N ASN A 180 -16.84 -13.37 5.42
CA ASN A 180 -17.80 -14.01 6.32
C ASN A 180 -17.16 -15.09 7.23
N THR A 181 -15.94 -15.53 6.96
CA THR A 181 -15.21 -16.48 7.82
C THR A 181 -14.44 -15.77 8.94
N CYS A 182 -14.28 -14.45 8.85
CA CYS A 182 -13.61 -13.65 9.87
C CYS A 182 -14.51 -13.32 11.07
N GLU A 183 -15.83 -13.51 10.93
CA GLU A 183 -16.84 -13.25 11.97
C GLU A 183 -17.23 -14.51 12.77
N MET A 184 -16.76 -15.69 12.36
CA MET A 184 -16.96 -16.97 13.06
C MET A 184 -15.83 -17.22 14.04
#